data_764779af90aed8f2e2211ebd6a213310
#
_entry.id   764779af90aed8f2e2211ebd6a213310
#
_cell.length_a   1.000
_cell.length_b   1.000
_cell.length_c   1.000
_cell.angle_alpha   90.00
_cell.angle_beta   90.00
_cell.angle_gamma   90.00
#
_symmetry.space_group_name_H-M   'P 1'
#
loop_
_entity.id
_entity.type
_entity.pdbx_description
1 polymer ?
#
loop_
_entity_poly.entity_id
_entity_poly.type
_entity_poly.pdbx_seq_one_letter_code
_entity_poly.pdbx_strand_id
1 'polypeptide(L)'
;SDQARFLCSFGAWVDLHRKDDLVQQPAFRTLISIHDEMHDDVAFLVTKAKQEKPITEEIYNLLSEKVVAFYSMGRRILAAFQSARSDLDPLTGLYNRQIMLAEITRERERSLRSNEPCCIVLADLDFFKKINDTYGHAAGDQVLQACAMQFLKSLRPYDMVFRYGGEEFLFCLPNADTKTAQLIMDRLRETIAGAPIKITGGGKDGNGFELPV
;
A
#
# COMPACT_ATOMS: atom_id res chain seq x y z
N SER A 1 -2.43 33.84 14.15
CA SER A 1 -1.54 33.67 15.30
C SER A 1 -1.09 32.21 15.39
N ASP A 2 0.19 31.95 15.57
CA ASP A 2 0.80 30.62 15.57
C ASP A 2 0.14 29.65 16.53
N GLN A 3 -0.35 30.12 17.67
CA GLN A 3 -1.03 29.22 18.65
C GLN A 3 -2.30 28.58 18.13
N ALA A 4 -3.08 29.19 17.25
CA ALA A 4 -4.32 28.59 16.73
C ALA A 4 -4.06 27.41 15.79
N ARG A 5 -2.94 27.38 15.08
CA ARG A 5 -2.53 26.28 14.18
C ARG A 5 -2.25 25.02 14.97
N PHE A 6 -1.63 25.13 16.15
CA PHE A 6 -1.30 23.99 17.01
C PHE A 6 -2.49 23.44 17.79
N LEU A 7 -3.55 24.23 17.92
CA LEU A 7 -4.78 23.80 18.62
C LEU A 7 -5.73 23.01 17.73
N CYS A 8 -5.57 23.04 16.41
CA CYS A 8 -6.38 22.20 15.53
C CYS A 8 -5.75 20.81 15.35
N SER A 9 -6.60 19.78 15.26
CA SER A 9 -6.17 18.38 15.18
C SER A 9 -5.24 18.11 14.00
N PHE A 10 -5.47 18.75 12.85
CA PHE A 10 -4.63 18.58 11.67
C PHE A 10 -3.25 19.22 11.86
N GLY A 11 -3.18 20.45 12.35
CA GLY A 11 -1.91 21.14 12.60
C GLY A 11 -1.06 20.41 13.66
N ALA A 12 -1.67 19.95 14.75
CA ALA A 12 -1.00 19.16 15.78
C ALA A 12 -0.46 17.84 15.22
N TRP A 13 -1.24 17.17 14.37
CA TRP A 13 -0.81 15.94 13.70
C TRP A 13 0.38 16.20 12.76
N VAL A 14 0.33 17.25 11.94
CA VAL A 14 1.41 17.63 11.03
C VAL A 14 2.71 17.90 11.79
N ASP A 15 2.64 18.59 12.92
CA ASP A 15 3.82 18.90 13.73
C ASP A 15 4.48 17.65 14.30
N LEU A 16 3.67 16.69 14.76
CA LEU A 16 4.14 15.41 15.28
C LEU A 16 4.83 14.57 14.19
N HIS A 17 4.35 14.65 12.94
CA HIS A 17 4.79 13.83 11.82
C HIS A 17 5.65 14.60 10.80
N ARG A 18 6.20 15.75 11.17
CA ARG A 18 6.96 16.66 10.28
C ARG A 18 8.09 15.99 9.49
N LYS A 19 8.70 14.94 10.05
CA LYS A 19 9.82 14.22 9.43
C LYS A 19 9.40 13.02 8.59
N ASP A 20 8.13 12.69 8.58
CA ASP A 20 7.63 11.53 7.84
C ASP A 20 7.63 11.83 6.34
N ASP A 21 8.05 10.84 5.54
CA ASP A 21 8.10 10.92 4.09
C ASP A 21 6.76 11.36 3.48
N LEU A 22 5.66 10.95 4.10
CA LEU A 22 4.31 11.33 3.71
C LEU A 22 4.11 12.85 3.73
N VAL A 23 4.51 13.51 4.83
CA VAL A 23 4.36 14.96 5.03
C VAL A 23 5.30 15.74 4.09
N GLN A 24 6.40 15.11 3.67
CA GLN A 24 7.36 15.69 2.74
C GLN A 24 6.89 15.65 1.27
N GLN A 25 5.86 14.88 0.94
CA GLN A 25 5.34 14.80 -0.43
C GLN A 25 4.76 16.15 -0.89
N PRO A 26 4.96 16.54 -2.17
CA PRO A 26 4.52 17.84 -2.69
C PRO A 26 3.01 18.10 -2.48
N ALA A 27 2.15 17.09 -2.71
CA ALA A 27 0.71 17.22 -2.51
C ALA A 27 0.35 17.48 -1.05
N PHE A 28 1.07 16.87 -0.11
CA PHE A 28 0.84 17.06 1.32
C PHE A 28 1.33 18.43 1.78
N ARG A 29 2.47 18.90 1.27
CA ARG A 29 2.96 20.28 1.53
C ARG A 29 1.98 21.34 1.04
N THR A 30 1.38 21.13 -0.14
CA THR A 30 0.32 22.02 -0.65
C THR A 30 -0.89 22.04 0.28
N LEU A 31 -1.32 20.88 0.80
CA LEU A 31 -2.42 20.78 1.76
C LEU A 31 -2.11 21.55 3.05
N ILE A 32 -0.88 21.45 3.57
CA ILE A 32 -0.41 22.19 4.74
C ILE A 32 -0.42 23.70 4.48
N SER A 33 0.06 24.14 3.31
CA SER A 33 0.06 25.58 2.94
C SER A 33 -1.36 26.15 2.94
N ILE A 34 -2.32 25.46 2.30
CA ILE A 34 -3.72 25.89 2.27
C ILE A 34 -4.29 25.97 3.70
N HIS A 35 -4.01 24.98 4.54
CA HIS A 35 -4.44 24.96 5.94
C HIS A 35 -3.90 26.15 6.73
N ASP A 36 -2.62 26.46 6.58
CA ASP A 36 -1.98 27.58 7.27
C ASP A 36 -2.56 28.91 6.82
N GLU A 37 -2.78 29.10 5.52
CA GLU A 37 -3.44 30.27 4.96
C GLU A 37 -4.87 30.46 5.48
N MET A 38 -5.63 29.35 5.61
CA MET A 38 -6.97 29.40 6.21
C MET A 38 -6.93 29.92 7.66
N HIS A 39 -5.96 29.47 8.45
CA HIS A 39 -5.81 29.99 9.82
C HIS A 39 -5.46 31.48 9.88
N ASP A 40 -4.64 31.97 8.94
CA ASP A 40 -4.31 33.38 8.84
C ASP A 40 -5.55 34.22 8.45
N ASP A 41 -6.34 33.75 7.48
CA ASP A 41 -7.59 34.40 7.08
C ASP A 41 -8.61 34.45 8.23
N VAL A 42 -8.76 33.35 8.97
CA VAL A 42 -9.65 33.31 10.16
C VAL A 42 -9.16 34.27 11.23
N ALA A 43 -7.86 34.32 11.52
CA ALA A 43 -7.29 35.25 12.48
C ALA A 43 -7.52 36.74 12.08
N PHE A 44 -7.40 37.02 10.77
CA PHE A 44 -7.68 38.34 10.21
C PHE A 44 -9.17 38.71 10.37
N LEU A 45 -10.11 37.79 10.05
CA LEU A 45 -11.54 37.99 10.21
C LEU A 45 -11.93 38.22 11.67
N VAL A 46 -11.38 37.42 12.59
CA VAL A 46 -11.61 37.61 14.04
C VAL A 46 -11.10 38.98 14.52
N THR A 47 -9.96 39.43 14.01
CA THR A 47 -9.41 40.74 14.36
C THR A 47 -10.30 41.86 13.85
N LYS A 48 -10.79 41.77 12.61
CA LYS A 48 -11.75 42.75 12.06
C LYS A 48 -13.05 42.79 12.86
N ALA A 49 -13.61 41.62 13.18
CA ALA A 49 -14.83 41.52 13.96
C ALA A 49 -14.67 42.17 15.37
N LYS A 50 -13.55 41.92 16.04
CA LYS A 50 -13.24 42.59 17.34
C LYS A 50 -13.10 44.10 17.26
N GLN A 51 -12.73 44.63 16.09
CA GLN A 51 -12.65 46.05 15.81
C GLN A 51 -13.96 46.67 15.28
N GLU A 52 -15.03 45.85 15.25
CA GLU A 52 -16.34 46.26 14.68
C GLU A 52 -16.26 46.74 13.22
N LYS A 53 -15.21 46.31 12.49
CA LYS A 53 -15.02 46.66 11.08
C LYS A 53 -15.83 45.69 10.19
N PRO A 54 -16.45 46.21 9.10
CA PRO A 54 -17.24 45.37 8.22
C PRO A 54 -16.37 44.28 7.55
N ILE A 55 -16.91 43.07 7.51
CA ILE A 55 -16.36 41.96 6.73
C ILE A 55 -17.05 42.00 5.37
N THR A 56 -16.28 42.20 4.31
CA THR A 56 -16.84 42.21 2.94
C THR A 56 -17.11 40.80 2.46
N GLU A 57 -18.08 40.63 1.59
CA GLU A 57 -18.42 39.33 0.95
C GLU A 57 -17.21 38.74 0.23
N GLU A 58 -16.37 39.55 -0.37
CA GLU A 58 -15.14 39.17 -1.06
C GLU A 58 -14.19 38.42 -0.13
N ILE A 59 -13.94 38.92 1.09
CA ILE A 59 -13.05 38.30 2.08
C ILE A 59 -13.65 36.97 2.57
N TYR A 60 -14.96 36.91 2.76
CA TYR A 60 -15.66 35.68 3.13
C TYR A 60 -15.55 34.63 2.04
N ASN A 61 -15.76 35.01 0.78
CA ASN A 61 -15.67 34.11 -0.36
C ASN A 61 -14.26 33.55 -0.54
N LEU A 62 -13.22 34.37 -0.34
CA LEU A 62 -11.82 33.92 -0.40
C LEU A 62 -11.52 32.81 0.62
N LEU A 63 -11.97 32.97 1.87
CA LEU A 63 -11.83 31.91 2.88
C LEU A 63 -12.63 30.66 2.49
N SER A 64 -13.86 30.82 1.98
CA SER A 64 -14.71 29.71 1.55
C SER A 64 -14.06 28.90 0.41
N GLU A 65 -13.44 29.56 -0.55
CA GLU A 65 -12.69 28.91 -1.62
C GLU A 65 -11.50 28.11 -1.08
N LYS A 66 -10.76 28.64 -0.11
CA LYS A 66 -9.65 27.91 0.52
C LYS A 66 -10.14 26.68 1.30
N VAL A 67 -11.27 26.78 2.00
CA VAL A 67 -11.89 25.65 2.68
C VAL A 67 -12.26 24.55 1.68
N VAL A 68 -12.89 24.89 0.57
CA VAL A 68 -13.23 23.96 -0.50
C VAL A 68 -11.98 23.32 -1.11
N ALA A 69 -10.93 24.13 -1.35
CA ALA A 69 -9.66 23.64 -1.88
C ALA A 69 -8.97 22.66 -0.90
N PHE A 70 -8.97 22.95 0.39
CA PHE A 70 -8.44 22.07 1.44
C PHE A 70 -9.14 20.72 1.45
N TYR A 71 -10.48 20.71 1.50
CA TYR A 71 -11.26 19.47 1.48
C TYR A 71 -11.06 18.69 0.18
N SER A 72 -11.06 19.36 -0.97
CA SER A 72 -10.84 18.74 -2.28
C SER A 72 -9.48 18.07 -2.36
N MET A 73 -8.41 18.77 -1.94
CA MET A 73 -7.05 18.23 -1.92
C MET A 73 -6.93 17.05 -0.93
N GLY A 74 -7.48 17.17 0.28
CA GLY A 74 -7.48 16.10 1.27
C GLY A 74 -8.18 14.83 0.75
N ARG A 75 -9.34 14.96 0.10
CA ARG A 75 -10.04 13.84 -0.53
C ARG A 75 -9.22 13.19 -1.65
N ARG A 76 -8.53 13.98 -2.47
CA ARG A 76 -7.66 13.44 -3.54
C ARG A 76 -6.48 12.66 -2.96
N ILE A 77 -5.84 13.18 -1.93
CA ILE A 77 -4.75 12.50 -1.23
C ILE A 77 -5.27 11.19 -0.63
N LEU A 78 -6.40 11.22 0.09
CA LEU A 78 -7.01 10.03 0.69
C LEU A 78 -7.37 8.98 -0.37
N ALA A 79 -7.98 9.40 -1.49
CA ALA A 79 -8.30 8.50 -2.59
C ALA A 79 -7.05 7.86 -3.22
N ALA A 80 -5.96 8.62 -3.37
CA ALA A 80 -4.69 8.09 -3.86
C ALA A 80 -4.11 7.04 -2.90
N PHE A 81 -4.16 7.28 -1.57
CA PHE A 81 -3.75 6.30 -0.57
C PHE A 81 -4.63 5.06 -0.53
N GLN A 82 -5.94 5.23 -0.65
CA GLN A 82 -6.88 4.11 -0.71
C GLN A 82 -6.66 3.27 -1.97
N SER A 83 -6.41 3.91 -3.12
CA SER A 83 -6.06 3.23 -4.36
C SER A 83 -4.75 2.45 -4.21
N ALA A 84 -3.69 3.07 -3.69
CA ALA A 84 -2.42 2.41 -3.45
C ALA A 84 -2.52 1.22 -2.48
N ARG A 85 -3.40 1.31 -1.46
CA ARG A 85 -3.69 0.18 -0.55
C ARG A 85 -4.60 -0.87 -1.17
N SER A 86 -5.43 -0.50 -2.16
CA SER A 86 -6.29 -1.45 -2.86
C SER A 86 -5.52 -2.32 -3.86
N ASP A 87 -4.30 -1.95 -4.23
CA ASP A 87 -3.46 -2.69 -5.17
C ASP A 87 -2.73 -3.87 -4.52
N LEU A 88 -2.64 -3.89 -3.19
CA LEU A 88 -1.99 -4.95 -2.43
C LEU A 88 -3.02 -5.83 -1.70
N ASP A 89 -2.68 -7.11 -1.59
CA ASP A 89 -3.39 -8.06 -0.72
C ASP A 89 -3.05 -7.76 0.75
N PRO A 90 -4.04 -7.52 1.62
CA PRO A 90 -3.79 -7.08 2.99
C PRO A 90 -3.11 -8.13 3.87
N LEU A 91 -3.20 -9.42 3.52
CA LEU A 91 -2.56 -10.50 4.28
C LEU A 91 -1.10 -10.66 3.90
N THR A 92 -0.81 -10.70 2.60
CA THR A 92 0.52 -11.07 2.09
C THR A 92 1.38 -9.87 1.69
N GLY A 93 0.78 -8.69 1.47
CA GLY A 93 1.47 -7.53 0.92
C GLY A 93 1.86 -7.65 -0.55
N LEU A 94 1.50 -8.73 -1.22
CA LEU A 94 1.67 -8.91 -2.67
C LEU A 94 0.63 -8.10 -3.43
N TYR A 95 0.85 -7.90 -4.73
CA TYR A 95 -0.21 -7.37 -5.58
C TYR A 95 -1.44 -8.25 -5.52
N ASN A 96 -2.61 -7.63 -5.45
CA ASN A 96 -3.88 -8.35 -5.44
C ASN A 96 -4.38 -8.66 -6.86
N ARG A 97 -5.44 -9.46 -6.94
CA ARG A 97 -6.07 -9.85 -8.21
C ARG A 97 -6.65 -8.66 -8.98
N GLN A 98 -7.01 -7.55 -8.32
CA GLN A 98 -7.67 -6.41 -8.99
C GLN A 98 -6.73 -5.70 -9.97
N ILE A 99 -5.49 -5.47 -9.56
CA ILE A 99 -4.52 -4.79 -10.42
C ILE A 99 -3.82 -5.74 -11.43
N MET A 100 -3.87 -7.04 -11.16
CA MET A 100 -3.16 -8.06 -11.93
C MET A 100 -3.36 -7.94 -13.45
N LEU A 101 -4.61 -7.84 -13.90
CA LEU A 101 -4.90 -7.78 -15.34
C LEU A 101 -4.31 -6.53 -16.02
N ALA A 102 -4.36 -5.40 -15.32
CA ALA A 102 -3.80 -4.14 -15.82
C ALA A 102 -2.27 -4.23 -15.95
N GLU A 103 -1.59 -4.77 -14.95
CA GLU A 103 -0.13 -4.92 -14.97
C GLU A 103 0.35 -5.94 -15.99
N ILE A 104 -0.33 -7.09 -16.12
CA ILE A 104 -0.02 -8.09 -17.15
C ILE A 104 -0.25 -7.53 -18.55
N THR A 105 -1.31 -6.76 -18.76
CA THR A 105 -1.58 -6.11 -20.07
C THR A 105 -0.47 -5.12 -20.40
N ARG A 106 -0.05 -4.29 -19.45
CA ARG A 106 1.06 -3.35 -19.60
C ARG A 106 2.36 -4.05 -19.97
N GLU A 107 2.66 -5.15 -19.27
CA GLU A 107 3.86 -5.94 -19.52
C GLU A 107 3.82 -6.64 -20.89
N ARG A 108 2.67 -7.17 -21.29
CA ARG A 108 2.47 -7.74 -22.62
C ARG A 108 2.73 -6.69 -23.73
N GLU A 109 2.22 -5.47 -23.55
CA GLU A 109 2.47 -4.38 -24.51
C GLU A 109 3.95 -4.00 -24.57
N ARG A 110 4.64 -3.99 -23.41
CA ARG A 110 6.07 -3.76 -23.33
C ARG A 110 6.84 -4.85 -24.08
N SER A 111 6.54 -6.12 -23.81
CA SER A 111 7.13 -7.30 -24.44
C SER A 111 7.00 -7.26 -25.97
N LEU A 112 5.81 -6.91 -26.48
CA LEU A 112 5.59 -6.77 -27.92
C LEU A 112 6.41 -5.63 -28.55
N ARG A 113 6.59 -4.50 -27.86
CA ARG A 113 7.39 -3.37 -28.38
C ARG A 113 8.89 -3.64 -28.34
N SER A 114 9.37 -4.31 -27.31
CA SER A 114 10.80 -4.61 -27.13
C SER A 114 11.26 -5.89 -27.84
N ASN A 115 10.31 -6.71 -28.30
CA ASN A 115 10.53 -8.07 -28.80
C ASN A 115 11.25 -8.98 -27.79
N GLU A 116 11.01 -8.73 -26.49
CA GLU A 116 11.57 -9.50 -25.37
C GLU A 116 10.48 -10.40 -24.79
N PRO A 117 10.78 -11.68 -24.47
CA PRO A 117 9.77 -12.61 -23.95
C PRO A 117 9.28 -12.20 -22.57
N CYS A 118 8.02 -12.55 -22.27
CA CYS A 118 7.45 -12.45 -20.93
C CYS A 118 6.72 -13.77 -20.60
N CYS A 119 6.99 -14.33 -19.44
CA CYS A 119 6.34 -15.55 -18.99
C CYS A 119 5.37 -15.28 -17.85
N ILE A 120 4.19 -15.92 -17.92
CA ILE A 120 3.19 -15.92 -16.87
C ILE A 120 3.15 -17.33 -16.27
N VAL A 121 3.23 -17.42 -14.94
CA VAL A 121 3.20 -18.68 -14.21
C VAL A 121 2.13 -18.64 -13.13
N LEU A 122 1.29 -19.66 -13.07
CA LEU A 122 0.36 -19.87 -11.97
C LEU A 122 0.96 -20.94 -11.05
N ALA A 123 0.96 -20.68 -9.75
CA ALA A 123 1.42 -21.60 -8.72
C ALA A 123 0.36 -21.71 -7.62
N ASP A 124 0.33 -22.88 -7.00
CA ASP A 124 -0.56 -23.20 -5.90
C ASP A 124 0.24 -23.83 -4.76
N LEU A 125 -0.17 -23.63 -3.51
CA LEU A 125 0.51 -24.24 -2.35
C LEU A 125 -0.05 -25.64 -2.11
N ASP A 126 0.79 -26.65 -2.34
CA ASP A 126 0.43 -28.04 -2.12
C ASP A 126 -0.04 -28.27 -0.68
N PHE A 127 -1.15 -29.00 -0.54
CA PHE A 127 -1.74 -29.40 0.75
C PHE A 127 -2.10 -28.23 1.70
N PHE A 128 -2.27 -27.01 1.22
CA PHE A 128 -2.59 -25.84 2.06
C PHE A 128 -3.87 -26.05 2.89
N LYS A 129 -4.90 -26.66 2.29
CA LYS A 129 -6.12 -27.04 3.02
C LYS A 129 -5.82 -27.94 4.22
N LYS A 130 -4.89 -28.89 4.10
CA LYS A 130 -4.50 -29.78 5.22
C LYS A 130 -3.85 -29.00 6.35
N ILE A 131 -3.08 -27.96 6.02
CA ILE A 131 -2.51 -27.05 7.03
C ILE A 131 -3.62 -26.35 7.79
N ASN A 132 -4.59 -25.76 7.10
CA ASN A 132 -5.75 -25.11 7.70
C ASN A 132 -6.57 -26.06 8.58
N ASP A 133 -6.86 -27.26 8.08
CA ASP A 133 -7.66 -28.27 8.79
C ASP A 133 -6.95 -28.79 10.06
N THR A 134 -5.62 -28.86 10.04
CA THR A 134 -4.81 -29.40 11.14
C THR A 134 -4.46 -28.34 12.19
N TYR A 135 -4.08 -27.13 11.75
CA TYR A 135 -3.47 -26.10 12.60
C TYR A 135 -4.29 -24.81 12.70
N GLY A 136 -5.42 -24.76 11.97
CA GLY A 136 -6.33 -23.62 11.94
C GLY A 136 -5.93 -22.54 10.92
N HIS A 137 -6.89 -21.68 10.57
CA HIS A 137 -6.70 -20.61 9.57
C HIS A 137 -5.60 -19.63 9.93
N ALA A 138 -5.40 -19.32 11.23
CA ALA A 138 -4.33 -18.43 11.67
C ALA A 138 -2.92 -18.96 11.35
N ALA A 139 -2.74 -20.29 11.35
CA ALA A 139 -1.49 -20.90 10.93
C ALA A 139 -1.35 -20.85 9.39
N GLY A 140 -2.43 -21.09 8.65
CA GLY A 140 -2.46 -20.94 7.20
C GLY A 140 -2.11 -19.49 6.76
N ASP A 141 -2.64 -18.50 7.46
CA ASP A 141 -2.32 -17.08 7.19
C ASP A 141 -0.81 -16.81 7.37
N GLN A 142 -0.19 -17.36 8.41
CA GLN A 142 1.26 -17.23 8.62
C GLN A 142 2.06 -17.95 7.53
N VAL A 143 1.61 -19.09 7.04
CA VAL A 143 2.22 -19.79 5.90
C VAL A 143 2.16 -18.93 4.64
N LEU A 144 1.00 -18.35 4.32
CA LEU A 144 0.84 -17.46 3.17
C LEU A 144 1.76 -16.23 3.26
N GLN A 145 1.86 -15.61 4.43
CA GLN A 145 2.77 -14.48 4.68
C GLN A 145 4.24 -14.87 4.51
N ALA A 146 4.62 -16.04 5.04
CA ALA A 146 5.99 -16.52 4.92
C ALA A 146 6.37 -16.83 3.47
N CYS A 147 5.49 -17.50 2.71
CA CYS A 147 5.68 -17.75 1.28
C CYS A 147 5.81 -16.43 0.50
N ALA A 148 4.93 -15.47 0.75
CA ALA A 148 4.97 -14.16 0.11
C ALA A 148 6.30 -13.43 0.35
N MET A 149 6.81 -13.46 1.58
CA MET A 149 8.13 -12.89 1.90
C MET A 149 9.26 -13.59 1.14
N GLN A 150 9.19 -14.92 0.99
CA GLN A 150 10.20 -15.67 0.22
C GLN A 150 10.11 -15.36 -1.27
N PHE A 151 8.91 -15.20 -1.82
CA PHE A 151 8.73 -14.76 -3.21
C PHE A 151 9.42 -13.41 -3.45
N LEU A 152 9.13 -12.41 -2.63
CA LEU A 152 9.69 -11.07 -2.76
C LEU A 152 11.22 -11.04 -2.61
N LYS A 153 11.80 -11.91 -1.76
CA LYS A 153 13.25 -12.01 -1.58
C LYS A 153 13.96 -12.72 -2.73
N SER A 154 13.29 -13.64 -3.39
CA SER A 154 13.88 -14.51 -4.41
C SER A 154 13.73 -13.99 -5.83
N LEU A 155 12.77 -13.10 -6.05
CA LEU A 155 12.46 -12.51 -7.34
C LEU A 155 13.28 -11.23 -7.60
N ARG A 156 13.40 -10.87 -8.88
CA ARG A 156 14.05 -9.62 -9.31
C ARG A 156 13.12 -8.43 -9.07
N PRO A 157 13.63 -7.20 -8.97
CA PRO A 157 12.80 -6.01 -8.71
C PRO A 157 11.67 -5.74 -9.72
N TYR A 158 11.77 -6.26 -10.94
CA TYR A 158 10.77 -6.10 -12.00
C TYR A 158 9.93 -7.35 -12.25
N ASP A 159 10.21 -8.47 -11.56
CA ASP A 159 9.30 -9.61 -11.52
C ASP A 159 8.12 -9.23 -10.65
N MET A 160 6.93 -9.58 -11.09
CA MET A 160 5.70 -9.28 -10.35
C MET A 160 5.07 -10.57 -9.84
N VAL A 161 4.58 -10.52 -8.60
CA VAL A 161 3.83 -11.61 -8.00
C VAL A 161 2.52 -11.09 -7.44
N PHE A 162 1.44 -11.80 -7.75
CA PHE A 162 0.07 -11.47 -7.39
C PHE A 162 -0.52 -12.60 -6.56
N ARG A 163 -1.28 -12.26 -5.53
CA ARG A 163 -2.17 -13.23 -4.90
C ARG A 163 -3.42 -13.37 -5.75
N TYR A 164 -3.54 -14.47 -6.47
CA TYR A 164 -4.63 -14.73 -7.41
C TYR A 164 -5.89 -15.24 -6.71
N GLY A 165 -5.73 -16.13 -5.72
CA GLY A 165 -6.79 -16.76 -4.94
C GLY A 165 -6.39 -16.96 -3.48
N GLY A 166 -7.04 -17.89 -2.81
CA GLY A 166 -6.75 -18.22 -1.41
C GLY A 166 -5.30 -18.64 -1.19
N GLU A 167 -4.88 -19.66 -1.91
CA GLU A 167 -3.55 -20.28 -1.88
C GLU A 167 -2.82 -20.23 -3.23
N GLU A 168 -3.42 -19.54 -4.22
CA GLU A 168 -2.93 -19.41 -5.58
C GLU A 168 -2.18 -18.11 -5.80
N PHE A 169 -1.04 -18.18 -6.47
CA PHE A 169 -0.18 -17.06 -6.80
C PHE A 169 0.10 -17.04 -8.30
N LEU A 170 0.12 -15.84 -8.87
CA LEU A 170 0.46 -15.65 -10.27
C LEU A 170 1.74 -14.81 -10.36
N PHE A 171 2.69 -15.27 -11.16
CA PHE A 171 3.95 -14.58 -11.41
C PHE A 171 3.97 -14.05 -12.84
N CYS A 172 4.44 -12.83 -13.00
CA CYS A 172 4.76 -12.25 -14.29
C CYS A 172 6.26 -11.98 -14.32
N LEU A 173 6.96 -12.65 -15.23
CA LEU A 173 8.41 -12.67 -15.33
C LEU A 173 8.83 -12.00 -16.65
N PRO A 174 9.12 -10.70 -16.63
CA PRO A 174 9.63 -9.96 -17.78
C PRO A 174 10.99 -10.49 -18.24
N ASN A 175 11.23 -10.44 -19.54
CA ASN A 175 12.48 -10.89 -20.16
C ASN A 175 12.87 -12.34 -19.80
N ALA A 176 11.84 -13.19 -19.61
CA ALA A 176 12.01 -14.61 -19.34
C ALA A 176 11.25 -15.45 -20.36
N ASP A 177 11.97 -16.35 -21.01
CA ASP A 177 11.36 -17.43 -21.80
C ASP A 177 10.89 -18.56 -20.89
N THR A 178 10.23 -19.56 -21.45
CA THR A 178 9.69 -20.70 -20.67
C THR A 178 10.78 -21.45 -19.90
N LYS A 179 11.96 -21.62 -20.46
CA LYS A 179 13.09 -22.31 -19.79
C LYS A 179 13.61 -21.52 -18.60
N THR A 180 13.81 -20.22 -18.79
CA THR A 180 14.22 -19.29 -17.73
C THR A 180 13.18 -19.21 -16.63
N ALA A 181 11.90 -19.12 -16.98
CA ALA A 181 10.80 -19.12 -16.02
C ALA A 181 10.77 -20.42 -15.20
N GLN A 182 10.93 -21.57 -15.83
CA GLN A 182 11.00 -22.86 -15.14
C GLN A 182 12.14 -22.88 -14.13
N LEU A 183 13.35 -22.46 -14.50
CA LEU A 183 14.49 -22.41 -13.58
C LEU A 183 14.24 -21.46 -12.39
N ILE A 184 13.58 -20.33 -12.63
CA ILE A 184 13.20 -19.39 -11.55
C ILE A 184 12.23 -20.06 -10.59
N MET A 185 11.19 -20.71 -11.12
CA MET A 185 10.16 -21.34 -10.31
C MET A 185 10.67 -22.57 -9.55
N ASP A 186 11.53 -23.40 -10.16
CA ASP A 186 12.15 -24.54 -9.50
C ASP A 186 13.00 -24.09 -8.32
N ARG A 187 13.84 -23.07 -8.52
CA ARG A 187 14.64 -22.47 -7.44
C ARG A 187 13.76 -21.91 -6.32
N LEU A 188 12.66 -21.25 -6.68
CA LEU A 188 11.71 -20.69 -5.73
C LEU A 188 11.05 -21.79 -4.90
N ARG A 189 10.58 -22.85 -5.55
CA ARG A 189 10.00 -24.03 -4.92
C ARG A 189 10.98 -24.68 -3.94
N GLU A 190 12.25 -24.89 -4.35
CA GLU A 190 13.30 -25.45 -3.49
C GLU A 190 13.61 -24.56 -2.29
N THR A 191 13.63 -23.25 -2.49
CA THR A 191 13.86 -22.27 -1.41
C THR A 191 12.75 -22.32 -0.36
N ILE A 192 11.49 -22.45 -0.78
CA ILE A 192 10.34 -22.53 0.12
C ILE A 192 10.35 -23.89 0.84
N ALA A 193 10.50 -24.98 0.10
CA ALA A 193 10.53 -26.33 0.68
C ALA A 193 11.71 -26.55 1.65
N GLY A 194 12.82 -25.82 1.48
CA GLY A 194 13.98 -25.89 2.36
C GLY A 194 13.93 -24.98 3.58
N ALA A 195 12.95 -24.08 3.68
CA ALA A 195 12.83 -23.11 4.76
C ALA A 195 11.65 -23.43 5.68
N PRO A 196 11.88 -24.03 6.86
CA PRO A 196 10.78 -24.31 7.79
C PRO A 196 10.11 -23.00 8.23
N ILE A 197 8.79 -22.98 8.18
CA ILE A 197 7.98 -21.82 8.57
C ILE A 197 7.69 -21.89 10.07
N LYS A 198 8.11 -20.87 10.80
CA LYS A 198 7.82 -20.72 12.23
C LYS A 198 6.41 -20.19 12.41
N ILE A 199 5.53 -21.00 12.99
CA ILE A 199 4.18 -20.64 13.34
C ILE A 199 4.14 -20.19 14.79
N THR A 200 3.68 -19.00 15.06
CA THR A 200 3.52 -18.45 16.41
C THR A 200 2.07 -18.60 16.89
N GLY A 201 1.86 -19.11 18.10
CA GLY A 201 0.53 -19.14 18.76
C GLY A 201 -0.42 -20.26 18.31
N GLY A 202 0.03 -21.25 17.52
CA GLY A 202 -0.83 -22.30 16.96
C GLY A 202 -0.72 -23.69 17.59
N GLY A 203 0.08 -23.90 18.62
CA GLY A 203 0.20 -25.18 19.34
C GLY A 203 -0.85 -25.34 20.44
N LYS A 204 -1.25 -26.56 20.76
CA LYS A 204 -2.14 -26.85 21.90
C LYS A 204 -1.65 -26.28 23.24
N ASP A 205 -0.36 -25.95 23.32
CA ASP A 205 0.33 -25.43 24.49
C ASP A 205 0.78 -23.95 24.33
N GLY A 206 0.34 -23.23 23.29
CA GLY A 206 0.73 -21.85 23.04
C GLY A 206 2.19 -21.65 22.56
N ASN A 207 2.98 -22.71 22.46
CA ASN A 207 4.32 -22.70 21.93
C ASN A 207 4.28 -22.79 20.40
N GLY A 208 5.04 -21.92 19.71
CA GLY A 208 5.18 -21.97 18.26
C GLY A 208 5.81 -23.29 17.81
N PHE A 209 5.52 -23.70 16.59
CA PHE A 209 6.09 -24.91 15.96
C PHE A 209 6.58 -24.58 14.55
N GLU A 210 7.46 -25.42 14.00
CA GLU A 210 7.97 -25.28 12.64
C GLU A 210 7.21 -26.23 11.72
N LEU A 211 6.70 -25.69 10.60
CA LEU A 211 6.09 -26.48 9.52
C LEU A 211 7.11 -26.66 8.40
N PRO A 212 7.39 -27.90 7.97
CA PRO A 212 8.00 -28.14 6.67
C PRO A 212 6.95 -27.80 5.59
N VAL A 213 7.32 -27.03 4.61
CA VAL A 213 6.48 -26.63 3.47
C VAL A 213 6.93 -27.35 2.22
#